data_970ed623d6f04233ef307ca812f7e595
#
_entry.id   970ed623d6f04233ef307ca812f7e595
#
_cell.length_a   1.000
_cell.length_b   1.000
_cell.length_c   1.000
_cell.angle_alpha   90.00
_cell.angle_beta   90.00
_cell.angle_gamma   90.00
#
_symmetry.space_group_name_H-M   'P 1'
#
loop_
_entity.id
_entity.type
_entity.pdbx_description
1 polymer ?
#
loop_
_entity_poly.entity_id
_entity_poly.type
_entity_poly.pdbx_seq_one_letter_code
_entity_poly.pdbx_strand_id
1 'polypeptide(L)'
;MYPCARVITRSALGTLAGLVVFSGVFAANSVADPAEDALAKLNQLSRQAEQTTEAMHSAQLDLNKKLAVQQAAEKKHADDQAAVDSAKARLASFQGAVNKLAAAQYMGGRVDGMEAMLTAGSPQGLIDKLAVQRLMAAQMRTQMTSFRAASEQAAKAEQASAKSAADAKSAAEQAAAVRASLQSKQSQLQVQIAVVKSQYVALTPEQRTALADPGQVPAAAPPPGAPAPDAVPQPGGPPPADAPQPAGMMPGMPGMPGMPGMLPPGGVGGGDRATVVQAALTQVGSSYVWGGASPGAFDCSGLVMWAFQQAGISLPHSSQAQAQGGQPVALSDLQPGDVVTFYSDASHSGIYVGDGMVIHSSTYGVPVRVVPMNAAGPIHDARRY
;
A
#
# COMPACT_ATOMS: atom_id res chain seq x y z
N MET A 1 -1.10 -7.13 59.25
CA MET A 1 -0.40 -7.88 58.18
C MET A 1 -0.56 -7.11 56.90
N TYR A 2 0.49 -6.51 56.41
CA TYR A 2 0.54 -5.58 55.27
C TYR A 2 0.69 -6.34 53.96
N PRO A 3 0.03 -5.96 52.87
CA PRO A 3 0.40 -6.42 51.54
C PRO A 3 1.41 -5.48 50.90
N CYS A 4 2.50 -6.04 50.38
CA CYS A 4 3.55 -5.38 49.60
C CYS A 4 3.02 -4.79 48.30
N ALA A 5 3.14 -3.50 48.13
CA ALA A 5 3.00 -2.81 46.86
C ALA A 5 4.27 -3.06 46.02
N ARG A 6 4.13 -3.72 44.86
CA ARG A 6 5.18 -3.77 43.84
C ARG A 6 5.17 -2.49 43.02
N VAL A 7 6.19 -1.70 43.23
CA VAL A 7 6.53 -0.54 42.43
C VAL A 7 7.05 -1.07 41.08
N ILE A 8 6.31 -0.86 39.96
CA ILE A 8 6.77 -1.07 38.62
C ILE A 8 7.47 0.21 38.16
N THR A 9 8.78 0.19 38.18
CA THR A 9 9.62 1.23 37.57
C THR A 9 9.46 1.17 36.05
N ARG A 10 8.79 2.17 35.46
CA ARG A 10 8.77 2.45 34.05
C ARG A 10 10.13 3.03 33.65
N SER A 11 10.95 2.22 33.00
CA SER A 11 12.16 2.68 32.31
C SER A 11 11.74 3.47 31.08
N ALA A 12 11.85 4.79 31.15
CA ALA A 12 11.79 5.65 29.97
C ALA A 12 13.08 5.45 29.17
N LEU A 13 13.02 4.69 28.07
CA LEU A 13 14.07 4.72 27.05
C LEU A 13 13.93 6.05 26.31
N GLY A 14 14.76 7.01 26.68
CA GLY A 14 14.98 8.21 25.92
C GLY A 14 15.69 7.85 24.60
N THR A 15 15.02 8.00 23.48
CA THR A 15 15.65 8.03 22.16
C THR A 15 16.45 9.32 22.04
N LEU A 16 17.75 9.22 22.23
CA LEU A 16 18.69 10.24 21.81
C LEU A 16 18.63 10.32 20.27
N ALA A 17 18.04 11.39 19.76
CA ALA A 17 18.21 11.81 18.39
C ALA A 17 19.68 12.18 18.19
N GLY A 18 20.46 11.25 17.65
CA GLY A 18 21.85 11.48 17.29
C GLY A 18 21.92 12.52 16.18
N LEU A 19 22.28 13.75 16.55
CA LEU A 19 22.75 14.77 15.62
C LEU A 19 24.11 14.29 15.10
N VAL A 20 24.13 13.68 13.90
CA VAL A 20 25.37 13.34 13.22
C VAL A 20 25.96 14.64 12.71
N VAL A 21 26.82 15.23 13.53
CA VAL A 21 27.73 16.28 13.10
C VAL A 21 28.78 15.62 12.22
N PHE A 22 28.71 15.86 10.92
CA PHE A 22 29.76 15.48 9.98
C PHE A 22 31.01 16.30 10.28
N SER A 23 31.90 15.77 11.12
CA SER A 23 33.26 16.25 11.23
C SER A 23 34.03 15.77 9.99
N GLY A 24 34.37 16.72 9.12
CA GLY A 24 35.16 16.45 7.93
C GLY A 24 36.53 15.93 8.29
N VAL A 25 36.84 14.74 7.81
CA VAL A 25 38.24 14.25 7.70
C VAL A 25 38.77 14.78 6.36
N PHE A 26 39.56 15.85 6.42
CA PHE A 26 40.41 16.26 5.30
C PHE A 26 41.57 15.29 5.19
N ALA A 27 41.51 14.38 4.23
CA ALA A 27 42.68 13.62 3.76
C ALA A 27 42.98 14.05 2.32
N ALA A 28 44.26 14.27 2.09
CA ALA A 28 44.91 15.03 1.06
C ALA A 28 44.75 14.49 -0.38
N ASN A 29 44.68 15.46 -1.33
CA ASN A 29 45.27 15.47 -2.66
C ASN A 29 44.90 14.39 -3.69
N SER A 30 43.75 14.62 -4.34
CA SER A 30 43.69 14.69 -5.79
C SER A 30 43.06 16.05 -6.13
N VAL A 31 43.62 16.77 -7.09
CA VAL A 31 43.03 18.00 -7.64
C VAL A 31 41.85 17.52 -8.49
N ALA A 32 40.73 17.17 -7.82
CA ALA A 32 39.45 16.98 -8.49
C ALA A 32 39.00 18.37 -8.96
N ASP A 33 38.54 18.46 -10.19
CA ASP A 33 37.98 19.70 -10.72
C ASP A 33 36.79 20.13 -9.81
N PRO A 34 36.81 21.35 -9.24
CA PRO A 34 35.69 21.83 -8.39
C PRO A 34 34.31 21.69 -9.04
N ALA A 35 34.26 21.60 -10.36
CA ALA A 35 33.06 21.37 -11.13
C ALA A 35 32.55 19.93 -11.00
N GLU A 36 33.44 18.94 -11.06
CA GLU A 36 33.08 17.53 -10.87
C GLU A 36 32.63 17.23 -9.43
N ASP A 37 33.29 17.85 -8.43
CA ASP A 37 32.91 17.73 -7.03
C ASP A 37 31.49 18.31 -6.77
N ALA A 38 31.13 19.42 -7.38
CA ALA A 38 29.80 20.02 -7.24
C ALA A 38 28.70 19.11 -7.84
N LEU A 39 28.94 18.54 -9.01
CA LEU A 39 28.01 17.59 -9.67
C LEU A 39 27.88 16.29 -8.88
N ALA A 40 29.00 15.74 -8.41
CA ALA A 40 28.99 14.53 -7.57
C ALA A 40 28.21 14.75 -6.27
N LYS A 41 28.39 15.91 -5.64
CA LYS A 41 27.65 16.30 -4.44
C LYS A 41 26.16 16.43 -4.69
N LEU A 42 25.76 17.09 -5.80
CA LEU A 42 24.37 17.22 -6.19
C LEU A 42 23.72 15.85 -6.44
N ASN A 43 24.41 14.95 -7.18
CA ASN A 43 23.95 13.61 -7.45
C ASN A 43 23.75 12.81 -6.15
N GLN A 44 24.71 12.90 -5.22
CA GLN A 44 24.59 12.27 -3.90
C GLN A 44 23.36 12.74 -3.12
N LEU A 45 23.16 14.07 -3.05
CA LEU A 45 22.02 14.67 -2.35
C LEU A 45 20.68 14.31 -3.01
N SER A 46 20.65 14.30 -4.34
CA SER A 46 19.48 13.88 -5.11
C SER A 46 19.11 12.42 -4.85
N ARG A 47 20.12 11.53 -4.82
CA ARG A 47 19.91 10.12 -4.46
C ARG A 47 19.35 9.94 -3.04
N GLN A 48 19.85 10.70 -2.06
CA GLN A 48 19.31 10.68 -0.71
C GLN A 48 17.85 11.15 -0.65
N ALA A 49 17.50 12.16 -1.44
CA ALA A 49 16.13 12.65 -1.53
C ALA A 49 15.21 11.62 -2.22
N GLU A 50 15.68 10.93 -3.27
CA GLU A 50 14.95 9.81 -3.91
C GLU A 50 14.69 8.67 -2.92
N GLN A 51 15.73 8.21 -2.20
CA GLN A 51 15.58 7.16 -1.18
C GLN A 51 14.58 7.56 -0.09
N THR A 52 14.60 8.82 0.34
CA THR A 52 13.64 9.32 1.33
C THR A 52 12.23 9.37 0.74
N THR A 53 12.08 9.73 -0.54
CA THR A 53 10.79 9.75 -1.25
C THR A 53 10.22 8.34 -1.35
N GLU A 54 11.02 7.35 -1.76
CA GLU A 54 10.59 5.96 -1.84
C GLU A 54 10.22 5.38 -0.46
N ALA A 55 11.02 5.71 0.57
CA ALA A 55 10.70 5.32 1.94
C ALA A 55 9.40 5.98 2.45
N MET A 56 9.08 7.18 1.97
CA MET A 56 7.81 7.85 2.25
C MET A 56 6.64 7.16 1.53
N HIS A 57 6.79 6.83 0.24
CA HIS A 57 5.77 6.10 -0.51
C HIS A 57 5.48 4.73 0.11
N SER A 58 6.53 3.98 0.44
CA SER A 58 6.40 2.68 1.14
C SER A 58 5.68 2.84 2.49
N ALA A 59 6.02 3.86 3.28
CA ALA A 59 5.34 4.14 4.54
C ALA A 59 3.88 4.55 4.34
N GLN A 60 3.54 5.26 3.25
CA GLN A 60 2.15 5.59 2.92
C GLN A 60 1.33 4.34 2.57
N LEU A 61 1.90 3.41 1.81
CA LEU A 61 1.26 2.12 1.51
C LEU A 61 1.04 1.29 2.77
N ASP A 62 2.03 1.24 3.69
CA ASP A 62 1.90 0.56 4.97
C ASP A 62 0.83 1.22 5.85
N LEU A 63 0.78 2.55 5.92
CA LEU A 63 -0.27 3.27 6.63
C LEU A 63 -1.66 2.90 6.14
N ASN A 64 -1.87 2.85 4.82
CA ASN A 64 -3.16 2.47 4.23
C ASN A 64 -3.57 1.05 4.64
N LYS A 65 -2.61 0.09 4.64
CA LYS A 65 -2.84 -1.28 5.13
C LYS A 65 -3.20 -1.29 6.63
N LYS A 66 -2.46 -0.55 7.46
CA LYS A 66 -2.72 -0.47 8.90
C LYS A 66 -4.07 0.17 9.23
N LEU A 67 -4.47 1.19 8.49
CA LEU A 67 -5.80 1.81 8.63
C LEU A 67 -6.92 0.84 8.27
N ALA A 68 -6.77 0.04 7.22
CA ALA A 68 -7.74 -0.99 6.86
C ALA A 68 -7.86 -2.07 7.96
N VAL A 69 -6.74 -2.50 8.54
CA VAL A 69 -6.72 -3.44 9.68
C VAL A 69 -7.38 -2.83 10.90
N GLN A 70 -7.10 -1.56 11.21
CA GLN A 70 -7.74 -0.83 12.31
C GLN A 70 -9.26 -0.78 12.14
N GLN A 71 -9.75 -0.37 10.96
CA GLN A 71 -11.19 -0.31 10.67
C GLN A 71 -11.87 -1.68 10.81
N ALA A 72 -11.22 -2.75 10.33
CA ALA A 72 -11.74 -4.11 10.47
C ALA A 72 -11.81 -4.55 11.94
N ALA A 73 -10.78 -4.23 12.74
CA ALA A 73 -10.74 -4.55 14.16
C ALA A 73 -11.77 -3.76 14.97
N GLU A 74 -11.95 -2.47 14.69
CA GLU A 74 -12.97 -1.61 15.29
C GLU A 74 -14.38 -2.12 14.99
N LYS A 75 -14.64 -2.47 13.72
CA LYS A 75 -15.93 -3.07 13.33
C LYS A 75 -16.19 -4.37 14.08
N LYS A 76 -15.19 -5.26 14.14
CA LYS A 76 -15.30 -6.52 14.87
C LYS A 76 -15.60 -6.29 16.35
N HIS A 77 -14.95 -5.32 16.99
CA HIS A 77 -15.23 -4.97 18.40
C HIS A 77 -16.66 -4.47 18.58
N ALA A 78 -17.17 -3.63 17.68
CA ALA A 78 -18.57 -3.16 17.70
C ALA A 78 -19.58 -4.33 17.57
N ASP A 79 -19.31 -5.27 16.66
CA ASP A 79 -20.15 -6.46 16.47
C ASP A 79 -20.11 -7.37 17.72
N ASP A 80 -18.94 -7.60 18.31
CA ASP A 80 -18.78 -8.38 19.54
C ASP A 80 -19.46 -7.69 20.74
N GLN A 81 -19.42 -6.36 20.84
CA GLN A 81 -20.12 -5.59 21.88
C GLN A 81 -21.65 -5.73 21.73
N ALA A 82 -22.19 -5.66 20.53
CA ALA A 82 -23.60 -5.89 20.29
C ALA A 82 -24.02 -7.33 20.67
N ALA A 83 -23.14 -8.32 20.45
CA ALA A 83 -23.37 -9.69 20.91
C ALA A 83 -23.40 -9.80 22.43
N VAL A 84 -22.54 -9.07 23.15
CA VAL A 84 -22.56 -8.96 24.62
C VAL A 84 -23.89 -8.42 25.09
N ASP A 85 -24.35 -7.29 24.52
CA ASP A 85 -25.60 -6.65 24.91
C ASP A 85 -26.81 -7.57 24.66
N SER A 86 -26.86 -8.26 23.53
CA SER A 86 -27.87 -9.26 23.22
C SER A 86 -27.85 -10.44 24.21
N ALA A 87 -26.65 -10.96 24.53
CA ALA A 87 -26.51 -12.08 25.46
C ALA A 87 -26.94 -11.67 26.89
N LYS A 88 -26.59 -10.45 27.33
CA LYS A 88 -27.04 -9.88 28.62
C LYS A 88 -28.56 -9.70 28.70
N ALA A 89 -29.17 -9.19 27.62
CA ALA A 89 -30.63 -9.04 27.55
C ALA A 89 -31.35 -10.42 27.68
N ARG A 90 -30.83 -11.44 26.99
CA ARG A 90 -31.35 -12.83 27.12
C ARG A 90 -31.15 -13.37 28.52
N LEU A 91 -29.98 -13.18 29.12
CA LEU A 91 -29.71 -13.62 30.50
C LEU A 91 -30.68 -12.97 31.49
N ALA A 92 -30.91 -11.65 31.35
CA ALA A 92 -31.85 -10.90 32.19
C ALA A 92 -33.30 -11.43 32.09
N SER A 93 -33.73 -11.81 30.88
CA SER A 93 -35.07 -12.40 30.68
C SER A 93 -35.21 -13.76 31.38
N PHE A 94 -34.20 -14.62 31.30
CA PHE A 94 -34.18 -15.91 32.02
C PHE A 94 -34.08 -15.69 33.55
N GLN A 95 -33.29 -14.74 34.01
CA GLN A 95 -33.21 -14.39 35.45
C GLN A 95 -34.59 -13.99 35.97
N GLY A 96 -35.31 -13.15 35.22
CA GLY A 96 -36.69 -12.75 35.55
C GLY A 96 -37.63 -13.94 35.67
N ALA A 97 -37.56 -14.90 34.75
CA ALA A 97 -38.36 -16.13 34.76
C ALA A 97 -38.02 -17.02 35.97
N VAL A 98 -36.73 -17.21 36.26
CA VAL A 98 -36.28 -17.98 37.43
C VAL A 98 -36.74 -17.31 38.75
N ASN A 99 -36.62 -16.00 38.86
CA ASN A 99 -37.08 -15.26 40.04
C ASN A 99 -38.60 -15.38 40.26
N LYS A 100 -39.41 -15.28 39.19
CA LYS A 100 -40.88 -15.47 39.30
C LYS A 100 -41.22 -16.89 39.77
N LEU A 101 -40.53 -17.90 39.25
CA LEU A 101 -40.77 -19.29 39.63
C LEU A 101 -40.35 -19.53 41.08
N ALA A 102 -39.20 -19.03 41.51
CA ALA A 102 -38.70 -19.11 42.88
C ALA A 102 -39.68 -18.42 43.89
N ALA A 103 -40.20 -17.22 43.53
CA ALA A 103 -41.18 -16.52 44.31
C ALA A 103 -42.50 -17.30 44.46
N ALA A 104 -42.98 -17.88 43.36
CA ALA A 104 -44.21 -18.68 43.36
C ALA A 104 -44.02 -19.91 44.27
N GLN A 105 -42.85 -20.59 44.23
CA GLN A 105 -42.55 -21.72 45.07
C GLN A 105 -42.42 -21.34 46.57
N TYR A 106 -41.89 -20.18 46.85
CA TYR A 106 -41.79 -19.65 48.22
C TYR A 106 -43.18 -19.27 48.81
N MET A 107 -44.03 -18.59 47.99
CA MET A 107 -45.36 -18.15 48.42
C MET A 107 -46.38 -19.30 48.42
N GLY A 108 -46.23 -20.29 47.55
CA GLY A 108 -47.19 -21.41 47.40
C GLY A 108 -47.02 -22.56 48.39
N GLY A 109 -46.06 -22.43 49.34
CA GLY A 109 -45.76 -23.48 50.33
C GLY A 109 -44.92 -24.61 49.67
N ARG A 110 -44.03 -25.22 50.46
CA ARG A 110 -43.37 -26.47 50.11
C ARG A 110 -44.39 -27.56 50.26
N VAL A 111 -45.00 -27.95 49.15
CA VAL A 111 -45.84 -29.16 49.18
C VAL A 111 -44.87 -30.33 49.04
N ASP A 112 -44.33 -30.78 50.19
CA ASP A 112 -43.56 -32.02 50.23
C ASP A 112 -44.53 -33.18 49.86
N GLY A 113 -44.02 -34.17 49.13
CA GLY A 113 -44.88 -35.32 48.71
C GLY A 113 -45.61 -35.97 49.88
N MET A 114 -45.09 -35.86 51.10
CA MET A 114 -45.70 -36.31 52.31
C MET A 114 -46.90 -35.42 52.73
N GLU A 115 -46.78 -34.08 52.58
CA GLU A 115 -47.90 -33.16 52.84
C GLU A 115 -49.01 -33.30 51.79
N ALA A 116 -48.66 -33.55 50.55
CA ALA A 116 -49.64 -33.89 49.51
C ALA A 116 -50.40 -35.15 49.80
N MET A 117 -49.74 -36.16 50.42
CA MET A 117 -50.35 -37.44 50.85
C MET A 117 -51.29 -37.22 52.03
N LEU A 118 -50.90 -36.39 52.99
CA LEU A 118 -51.68 -36.11 54.20
C LEU A 118 -52.88 -35.19 53.92
N THR A 119 -52.79 -34.30 52.93
CA THR A 119 -53.86 -33.33 52.57
C THR A 119 -54.71 -33.73 51.35
N ALA A 120 -54.49 -34.89 50.77
CA ALA A 120 -55.26 -35.36 49.64
C ALA A 120 -56.59 -35.96 50.13
N GLY A 121 -57.71 -35.31 49.84
CA GLY A 121 -59.05 -35.82 50.16
C GLY A 121 -59.54 -36.99 49.35
N SER A 122 -58.76 -37.41 48.29
CA SER A 122 -59.02 -38.59 47.46
C SER A 122 -57.76 -39.06 46.75
N PRO A 123 -57.67 -40.36 46.37
CA PRO A 123 -56.55 -40.89 45.56
C PRO A 123 -56.33 -40.14 44.24
N GLN A 124 -57.38 -39.69 43.57
CA GLN A 124 -57.30 -38.91 42.37
C GLN A 124 -56.70 -37.52 42.62
N GLY A 125 -57.10 -36.84 43.69
CA GLY A 125 -56.52 -35.55 44.08
C GLY A 125 -55.04 -35.61 44.42
N LEU A 126 -54.55 -36.76 44.92
CA LEU A 126 -53.12 -36.99 45.13
C LEU A 126 -52.39 -37.09 43.80
N ILE A 127 -52.91 -37.90 42.86
CA ILE A 127 -52.32 -38.08 41.52
C ILE A 127 -52.23 -36.70 40.82
N ASP A 128 -53.28 -35.91 40.85
CA ASP A 128 -53.32 -34.60 40.21
C ASP A 128 -52.31 -33.61 40.84
N LYS A 129 -52.15 -33.57 42.18
CA LYS A 129 -51.14 -32.80 42.87
C LYS A 129 -49.71 -33.22 42.48
N LEU A 130 -49.46 -34.55 42.42
CA LEU A 130 -48.15 -35.08 42.04
C LEU A 130 -47.83 -34.81 40.55
N ALA A 131 -48.85 -34.86 39.68
CA ALA A 131 -48.71 -34.49 38.27
C ALA A 131 -48.32 -33.02 38.07
N VAL A 132 -48.97 -32.10 38.78
CA VAL A 132 -48.64 -30.68 38.80
C VAL A 132 -47.22 -30.47 39.29
N GLN A 133 -46.80 -31.13 40.41
CA GLN A 133 -45.43 -31.01 40.94
C GLN A 133 -44.38 -31.50 39.94
N ARG A 134 -44.63 -32.65 39.26
CA ARG A 134 -43.72 -33.16 38.19
C ARG A 134 -43.58 -32.17 37.05
N LEU A 135 -44.69 -31.56 36.60
CA LEU A 135 -44.68 -30.57 35.55
C LEU A 135 -43.90 -29.32 35.95
N MET A 136 -44.10 -28.81 37.16
CA MET A 136 -43.38 -27.65 37.73
C MET A 136 -41.88 -27.97 37.84
N ALA A 137 -41.50 -29.17 38.34
CA ALA A 137 -40.11 -29.60 38.43
C ALA A 137 -39.44 -29.76 37.06
N ALA A 138 -40.17 -30.22 36.07
CA ALA A 138 -39.70 -30.32 34.68
C ALA A 138 -39.45 -28.92 34.10
N GLN A 139 -40.43 -27.99 34.29
CA GLN A 139 -40.32 -26.62 33.83
C GLN A 139 -39.15 -25.89 34.50
N MET A 140 -38.97 -26.07 35.82
CA MET A 140 -37.83 -25.49 36.57
C MET A 140 -36.49 -26.02 36.01
N ARG A 141 -36.35 -27.30 35.73
CA ARG A 141 -35.14 -27.88 35.12
C ARG A 141 -34.84 -27.25 33.77
N THR A 142 -35.84 -27.09 32.92
CA THR A 142 -35.71 -26.46 31.60
C THR A 142 -35.25 -25.01 31.73
N GLN A 143 -35.89 -24.22 32.61
CA GLN A 143 -35.51 -22.83 32.85
C GLN A 143 -34.07 -22.69 33.38
N MET A 144 -33.69 -23.56 34.33
CA MET A 144 -32.35 -23.53 34.91
C MET A 144 -31.28 -23.96 33.88
N THR A 145 -31.56 -24.92 33.01
CA THR A 145 -30.68 -25.29 31.91
C THR A 145 -30.51 -24.13 30.94
N SER A 146 -31.60 -23.47 30.54
CA SER A 146 -31.60 -22.30 29.67
C SER A 146 -30.85 -21.10 30.28
N PHE A 147 -31.01 -20.85 31.58
CA PHE A 147 -30.27 -19.83 32.32
C PHE A 147 -28.76 -20.11 32.33
N ARG A 148 -28.35 -21.34 32.62
CA ARG A 148 -26.93 -21.72 32.59
C ARG A 148 -26.32 -21.53 31.19
N ALA A 149 -27.01 -22.00 30.13
CA ALA A 149 -26.57 -21.83 28.77
C ALA A 149 -26.45 -20.34 28.37
N ALA A 150 -27.42 -19.50 28.78
CA ALA A 150 -27.37 -18.06 28.54
C ALA A 150 -26.23 -17.39 29.32
N SER A 151 -25.96 -17.81 30.55
CA SER A 151 -24.83 -17.31 31.35
C SER A 151 -23.48 -17.64 30.72
N GLU A 152 -23.31 -18.88 30.25
CA GLU A 152 -22.09 -19.28 29.52
C GLU A 152 -21.92 -18.51 28.20
N GLN A 153 -23.00 -18.29 27.47
CA GLN A 153 -22.99 -17.51 26.25
C GLN A 153 -22.59 -16.06 26.52
N ALA A 154 -23.13 -15.43 27.58
CA ALA A 154 -22.78 -14.08 27.97
C ALA A 154 -21.28 -13.96 28.35
N ALA A 155 -20.78 -14.91 29.14
CA ALA A 155 -19.37 -14.93 29.51
C ALA A 155 -18.43 -15.09 28.29
N LYS A 156 -18.78 -15.97 27.33
CA LYS A 156 -18.04 -16.11 26.06
C LYS A 156 -18.08 -14.83 25.21
N ALA A 157 -19.23 -14.17 25.13
CA ALA A 157 -19.37 -12.91 24.41
C ALA A 157 -18.52 -11.81 25.05
N GLU A 158 -18.48 -11.70 26.39
CA GLU A 158 -17.62 -10.75 27.10
C GLU A 158 -16.13 -11.01 26.84
N GLN A 159 -15.70 -12.26 26.85
CA GLN A 159 -14.31 -12.60 26.52
C GLN A 159 -13.96 -12.25 25.07
N ALA A 160 -14.86 -12.51 24.11
CA ALA A 160 -14.66 -12.14 22.71
C ALA A 160 -14.57 -10.63 22.53
N SER A 161 -15.47 -9.86 23.16
CA SER A 161 -15.45 -8.39 23.13
C SER A 161 -14.20 -7.80 23.78
N ALA A 162 -13.75 -8.35 24.91
CA ALA A 162 -12.51 -7.91 25.55
C ALA A 162 -11.28 -8.15 24.67
N LYS A 163 -11.25 -9.31 23.97
CA LYS A 163 -10.18 -9.64 23.02
C LYS A 163 -10.20 -8.68 21.83
N SER A 164 -11.35 -8.49 21.20
CA SER A 164 -11.45 -7.60 20.03
C SER A 164 -11.18 -6.13 20.37
N ALA A 165 -11.50 -5.68 21.59
CA ALA A 165 -11.10 -4.36 22.07
C ALA A 165 -9.57 -4.20 22.16
N ALA A 166 -8.87 -5.23 22.68
CA ALA A 166 -7.41 -5.23 22.72
C ALA A 166 -6.79 -5.24 21.31
N ASP A 167 -7.36 -6.04 20.40
CA ASP A 167 -6.92 -6.11 18.99
C ASP A 167 -7.12 -4.74 18.30
N ALA A 168 -8.27 -4.09 18.47
CA ALA A 168 -8.56 -2.76 17.92
C ALA A 168 -7.59 -1.69 18.45
N LYS A 169 -7.32 -1.70 19.76
CA LYS A 169 -6.35 -0.80 20.37
C LYS A 169 -4.95 -0.99 19.79
N SER A 170 -4.50 -2.23 19.69
CA SER A 170 -3.18 -2.56 19.10
C SER A 170 -3.09 -2.10 17.65
N ALA A 171 -4.13 -2.32 16.83
CA ALA A 171 -4.18 -1.86 15.45
C ALA A 171 -4.11 -0.33 15.34
N ALA A 172 -4.82 0.39 16.20
CA ALA A 172 -4.78 1.85 16.25
C ALA A 172 -3.39 2.39 16.63
N GLU A 173 -2.72 1.77 17.62
CA GLU A 173 -1.36 2.13 18.01
C GLU A 173 -0.36 1.91 16.88
N GLN A 174 -0.48 0.80 16.13
CA GLN A 174 0.36 0.52 14.97
C GLN A 174 0.15 1.54 13.85
N ALA A 175 -1.09 1.89 13.53
CA ALA A 175 -1.40 2.91 12.54
C ALA A 175 -0.86 4.30 12.95
N ALA A 176 -0.96 4.65 14.22
CA ALA A 176 -0.42 5.90 14.76
C ALA A 176 1.11 5.97 14.67
N ALA A 177 1.81 4.86 14.95
CA ALA A 177 3.27 4.78 14.85
C ALA A 177 3.74 4.96 13.39
N VAL A 178 3.09 4.32 12.43
CA VAL A 178 3.42 4.48 11.00
C VAL A 178 3.13 5.91 10.54
N ARG A 179 2.02 6.53 10.98
CA ARG A 179 1.70 7.94 10.67
C ARG A 179 2.77 8.89 11.19
N ALA A 180 3.25 8.70 12.42
CA ALA A 180 4.33 9.51 12.98
C ALA A 180 5.65 9.35 12.19
N SER A 181 5.98 8.12 11.80
CA SER A 181 7.14 7.83 10.94
C SER A 181 7.02 8.52 9.58
N LEU A 182 5.85 8.46 8.95
CA LEU A 182 5.59 9.12 7.67
C LEU A 182 5.77 10.65 7.78
N GLN A 183 5.24 11.27 8.82
CA GLN A 183 5.39 12.70 9.08
C GLN A 183 6.86 13.10 9.24
N SER A 184 7.65 12.30 9.98
CA SER A 184 9.09 12.52 10.12
C SER A 184 9.81 12.47 8.78
N LYS A 185 9.50 11.47 7.93
CA LYS A 185 10.08 11.34 6.59
C LYS A 185 9.70 12.50 5.67
N GLN A 186 8.45 12.98 5.74
CA GLN A 186 8.02 14.17 4.99
C GLN A 186 8.82 15.42 5.37
N SER A 187 9.02 15.65 6.67
CA SER A 187 9.82 16.77 7.15
C SER A 187 11.29 16.66 6.70
N GLN A 188 11.87 15.47 6.78
CA GLN A 188 13.24 15.21 6.31
C GLN A 188 13.36 15.48 4.80
N LEU A 189 12.42 14.99 4.00
CA LEU A 189 12.40 15.17 2.55
C LEU A 189 12.32 16.66 2.18
N GLN A 190 11.48 17.44 2.86
CA GLN A 190 11.38 18.89 2.61
C GLN A 190 12.73 19.60 2.79
N VAL A 191 13.48 19.26 3.84
CA VAL A 191 14.82 19.80 4.06
C VAL A 191 15.78 19.38 2.95
N GLN A 192 15.78 18.10 2.57
CA GLN A 192 16.63 17.57 1.49
C GLN A 192 16.32 18.25 0.15
N ILE A 193 15.04 18.42 -0.19
CA ILE A 193 14.61 19.13 -1.40
C ILE A 193 15.14 20.57 -1.41
N ALA A 194 15.05 21.29 -0.28
CA ALA A 194 15.55 22.66 -0.19
C ALA A 194 17.07 22.71 -0.44
N VAL A 195 17.82 21.77 0.12
CA VAL A 195 19.28 21.65 -0.07
C VAL A 195 19.60 21.34 -1.53
N VAL A 196 18.95 20.33 -2.14
CA VAL A 196 19.17 19.98 -3.55
C VAL A 196 18.89 21.18 -4.47
N LYS A 197 17.78 21.87 -4.27
CA LYS A 197 17.44 23.06 -5.06
C LYS A 197 18.48 24.17 -4.91
N SER A 198 18.97 24.42 -3.71
CA SER A 198 20.02 25.43 -3.48
C SER A 198 21.33 25.08 -4.19
N GLN A 199 21.73 23.82 -4.15
CA GLN A 199 22.93 23.32 -4.84
C GLN A 199 22.78 23.40 -6.36
N TYR A 200 21.60 23.04 -6.90
CA TYR A 200 21.31 23.15 -8.32
C TYR A 200 21.40 24.60 -8.83
N VAL A 201 20.84 25.55 -8.07
CA VAL A 201 20.91 26.99 -8.43
C VAL A 201 22.34 27.51 -8.39
N ALA A 202 23.19 26.95 -7.53
CA ALA A 202 24.62 27.33 -7.45
C ALA A 202 25.47 26.79 -8.61
N LEU A 203 24.98 25.83 -9.40
CA LEU A 203 25.70 25.31 -10.58
C LEU A 203 25.78 26.36 -11.69
N THR A 204 26.88 26.33 -12.45
CA THR A 204 27.02 27.13 -13.68
C THR A 204 26.09 26.60 -14.79
N PRO A 205 25.82 27.39 -15.85
CA PRO A 205 25.05 26.92 -17.01
C PRO A 205 25.64 25.65 -17.65
N GLU A 206 26.99 25.58 -17.75
CA GLU A 206 27.71 24.44 -18.31
C GLU A 206 27.54 23.19 -17.45
N GLN A 207 27.62 23.32 -16.13
CA GLN A 207 27.39 22.22 -15.18
C GLN A 207 25.94 21.72 -15.24
N ARG A 208 24.97 22.61 -15.39
CA ARG A 208 23.55 22.19 -15.58
C ARG A 208 23.37 21.44 -16.90
N THR A 209 24.05 21.87 -17.96
CA THR A 209 24.03 21.16 -19.25
C THR A 209 24.66 19.79 -19.13
N ALA A 210 25.82 19.66 -18.46
CA ALA A 210 26.46 18.38 -18.21
C ALA A 210 25.61 17.44 -17.36
N LEU A 211 24.88 17.97 -16.37
CA LEU A 211 23.92 17.19 -15.57
C LEU A 211 22.75 16.65 -16.43
N ALA A 212 22.31 17.42 -17.40
CA ALA A 212 21.23 17.05 -18.30
C ALA A 212 21.70 16.16 -19.48
N ASP A 213 22.99 15.98 -19.69
CA ASP A 213 23.54 15.13 -20.76
C ASP A 213 23.29 13.64 -20.41
N PRO A 214 22.60 12.87 -21.28
CA PRO A 214 22.34 11.45 -21.06
C PRO A 214 23.57 10.54 -21.15
N GLY A 215 24.76 11.11 -21.43
CA GLY A 215 25.96 10.36 -21.80
C GLY A 215 25.91 9.87 -23.28
N GLN A 216 27.05 9.50 -23.82
CA GLN A 216 27.08 8.94 -25.17
C GLN A 216 26.32 7.60 -25.18
N VAL A 217 25.31 7.50 -26.02
CA VAL A 217 24.71 6.20 -26.34
C VAL A 217 25.82 5.32 -26.90
N PRO A 218 26.14 4.15 -26.31
CA PRO A 218 27.07 3.21 -26.95
C PRO A 218 26.52 2.92 -28.32
N ALA A 219 27.29 3.20 -29.37
CA ALA A 219 26.90 2.83 -30.73
C ALA A 219 26.56 1.34 -30.68
N ALA A 220 25.32 0.98 -31.04
CA ALA A 220 24.91 -0.40 -31.12
C ALA A 220 25.95 -1.14 -31.96
N ALA A 221 26.59 -2.16 -31.38
CA ALA A 221 27.48 -2.99 -32.20
C ALA A 221 26.66 -3.57 -33.32
N PRO A 222 27.10 -3.44 -34.59
CA PRO A 222 26.34 -3.99 -35.71
C PRO A 222 26.15 -5.49 -35.47
N PRO A 223 24.97 -6.04 -35.79
CA PRO A 223 24.72 -7.46 -35.63
C PRO A 223 25.77 -8.26 -36.42
N PRO A 224 26.31 -9.37 -35.83
CA PRO A 224 27.32 -10.16 -36.53
C PRO A 224 26.74 -10.69 -37.87
N GLY A 225 27.27 -10.18 -38.95
CA GLY A 225 26.86 -10.57 -40.32
C GLY A 225 26.33 -9.45 -41.21
N ALA A 226 26.27 -8.19 -40.75
CA ALA A 226 25.93 -7.07 -41.63
C ALA A 226 27.13 -6.74 -42.57
N PRO A 227 26.94 -6.63 -43.90
CA PRO A 227 28.01 -6.19 -44.80
C PRO A 227 28.37 -4.73 -44.51
N ALA A 228 29.66 -4.41 -44.63
CA ALA A 228 30.17 -3.05 -44.41
C ALA A 228 29.43 -2.05 -45.32
N PRO A 229 29.06 -0.85 -44.81
CA PRO A 229 28.45 0.16 -45.65
C PRO A 229 29.46 0.69 -46.66
N ASP A 230 29.18 0.45 -47.94
CA ASP A 230 29.90 1.06 -49.05
C ASP A 230 29.76 2.59 -48.99
N ALA A 231 30.87 3.27 -49.34
CA ALA A 231 31.00 4.72 -49.28
C ALA A 231 29.87 5.41 -50.06
N VAL A 232 29.12 6.27 -49.39
CA VAL A 232 28.06 7.09 -49.97
C VAL A 232 28.71 8.21 -50.82
N PRO A 233 28.35 8.36 -52.10
CA PRO A 233 28.72 9.54 -52.88
C PRO A 233 27.92 10.77 -52.39
N GLN A 234 28.57 11.93 -52.33
CA GLN A 234 27.96 13.21 -52.01
C GLN A 234 26.83 13.59 -52.96
N PRO A 235 25.72 14.19 -52.46
CA PRO A 235 24.63 14.66 -53.28
C PRO A 235 24.95 16.01 -53.91
N GLY A 236 24.95 16.06 -55.22
CA GLY A 236 24.88 17.32 -55.97
C GLY A 236 23.57 17.38 -56.75
N GLY A 237 22.85 18.51 -56.66
CA GLY A 237 21.86 18.97 -57.62
C GLY A 237 20.38 18.88 -57.21
N PRO A 238 19.60 19.95 -57.56
CA PRO A 238 18.19 20.09 -57.18
C PRO A 238 17.24 19.21 -58.00
N PRO A 239 16.05 18.84 -57.50
CA PRO A 239 15.12 17.93 -58.16
C PRO A 239 14.28 18.66 -59.22
N PRO A 240 13.88 17.95 -60.30
CA PRO A 240 12.87 18.45 -61.23
C PRO A 240 11.46 18.22 -60.66
N ALA A 241 10.61 19.21 -60.94
CA ALA A 241 9.17 19.15 -60.72
C ALA A 241 8.50 18.19 -61.71
N ASP A 242 7.36 17.68 -61.31
CA ASP A 242 6.27 17.00 -62.04
C ASP A 242 6.06 15.54 -61.69
N ALA A 243 4.98 15.34 -60.92
CA ALA A 243 3.92 14.40 -61.27
C ALA A 243 2.91 14.20 -60.12
N PRO A 244 1.71 13.71 -60.42
CA PRO A 244 0.50 14.35 -59.93
C PRO A 244 -0.15 13.63 -58.70
N GLN A 245 -0.92 14.41 -57.95
CA GLN A 245 -1.83 13.93 -56.90
C GLN A 245 -3.04 13.23 -57.52
N PRO A 246 -3.62 12.26 -56.85
CA PRO A 246 -5.05 12.01 -56.95
C PRO A 246 -5.80 12.53 -55.75
N ALA A 247 -6.84 13.24 -56.08
CA ALA A 247 -7.79 13.87 -55.23
C ALA A 247 -8.84 12.90 -54.65
N GLY A 248 -9.33 13.26 -53.46
CA GLY A 248 -10.76 13.22 -53.18
C GLY A 248 -11.28 12.03 -52.38
N MET A 249 -11.69 12.24 -51.14
CA MET A 249 -13.10 12.38 -50.73
C MET A 249 -13.27 12.26 -49.23
N MET A 250 -13.70 13.33 -48.60
CA MET A 250 -14.60 13.30 -47.44
C MET A 250 -16.04 13.32 -48.04
N PRO A 251 -17.14 13.04 -47.29
CA PRO A 251 -17.41 13.33 -45.89
C PRO A 251 -18.35 12.31 -45.17
N GLY A 252 -18.57 12.48 -43.87
CA GLY A 252 -19.76 11.96 -43.22
C GLY A 252 -19.65 11.68 -41.71
N MET A 253 -19.93 12.70 -40.84
CA MET A 253 -20.51 12.52 -39.52
C MET A 253 -22.02 12.23 -39.64
N PRO A 254 -22.78 11.76 -38.62
CA PRO A 254 -22.68 12.01 -37.16
C PRO A 254 -23.18 10.85 -36.28
N GLY A 255 -22.82 10.94 -34.96
CA GLY A 255 -23.83 10.79 -33.94
C GLY A 255 -23.92 9.54 -33.08
N MET A 256 -23.74 9.77 -31.80
CA MET A 256 -24.51 9.36 -30.61
C MET A 256 -23.92 8.28 -29.67
N PRO A 257 -24.27 8.36 -28.37
CA PRO A 257 -23.44 7.90 -27.23
C PRO A 257 -23.83 6.50 -26.74
N GLY A 258 -22.86 5.71 -26.33
CA GLY A 258 -23.07 4.38 -25.78
C GLY A 258 -22.35 4.16 -24.47
N MET A 259 -23.09 3.64 -23.54
CA MET A 259 -22.90 3.31 -22.13
C MET A 259 -21.60 2.53 -21.76
N PRO A 260 -21.20 2.52 -20.48
CA PRO A 260 -19.99 1.84 -20.03
C PRO A 260 -20.20 0.33 -19.99
N GLY A 261 -19.51 -0.38 -20.87
CA GLY A 261 -19.40 -1.83 -20.90
C GLY A 261 -18.27 -2.31 -19.99
N MET A 262 -18.63 -3.10 -19.04
CA MET A 262 -17.78 -3.92 -18.18
C MET A 262 -16.92 -4.85 -19.05
N LEU A 263 -15.60 -4.67 -19.01
CA LEU A 263 -14.66 -5.58 -19.65
C LEU A 263 -14.34 -6.75 -18.70
N PRO A 264 -14.27 -7.99 -19.20
CA PRO A 264 -13.89 -9.16 -18.42
C PRO A 264 -12.38 -9.18 -18.14
N PRO A 265 -11.90 -9.88 -17.09
CA PRO A 265 -10.48 -10.05 -16.82
C PRO A 265 -9.89 -11.04 -17.83
N GLY A 266 -9.29 -10.52 -18.87
CA GLY A 266 -8.60 -11.30 -19.91
C GLY A 266 -7.16 -10.86 -20.05
N GLY A 267 -6.28 -11.84 -20.13
CA GLY A 267 -4.83 -11.78 -20.14
C GLY A 267 -4.20 -10.58 -20.85
N VAL A 268 -3.13 -10.08 -20.24
CA VAL A 268 -2.31 -8.96 -20.69
C VAL A 268 -1.75 -9.24 -22.08
N GLY A 269 -2.43 -8.77 -23.12
CA GLY A 269 -2.02 -8.88 -24.53
C GLY A 269 -0.99 -7.79 -24.87
N GLY A 270 -0.16 -8.04 -25.89
CA GLY A 270 0.89 -7.11 -26.34
C GLY A 270 0.44 -5.67 -26.65
N GLY A 271 -0.89 -5.41 -26.76
CA GLY A 271 -1.47 -4.08 -26.93
C GLY A 271 -1.34 -3.17 -25.69
N ASP A 272 -1.48 -3.73 -24.49
CA ASP A 272 -1.45 -2.95 -23.26
C ASP A 272 -0.03 -2.43 -22.96
N ARG A 273 1.01 -3.22 -23.24
CA ARG A 273 2.41 -2.82 -23.05
C ARG A 273 2.86 -1.75 -24.04
N ALA A 274 2.40 -1.85 -25.29
CA ALA A 274 2.65 -0.80 -26.30
C ALA A 274 2.02 0.53 -25.85
N THR A 275 0.84 0.50 -25.25
CA THR A 275 0.16 1.68 -24.67
C THR A 275 0.99 2.27 -23.54
N VAL A 276 1.55 1.44 -22.64
CA VAL A 276 2.43 1.89 -21.54
C VAL A 276 3.65 2.64 -22.10
N VAL A 277 4.36 2.04 -23.06
CA VAL A 277 5.55 2.66 -23.67
C VAL A 277 5.17 3.96 -24.38
N GLN A 278 4.12 3.94 -25.18
CA GLN A 278 3.66 5.13 -25.90
C GLN A 278 3.30 6.26 -24.93
N ALA A 279 2.55 5.95 -23.87
CA ALA A 279 2.19 6.94 -22.85
C ALA A 279 3.44 7.54 -22.20
N ALA A 280 4.39 6.69 -21.78
CA ALA A 280 5.63 7.16 -21.17
C ALA A 280 6.42 8.08 -22.10
N LEU A 281 6.55 7.72 -23.38
CA LEU A 281 7.28 8.50 -24.39
C LEU A 281 6.66 9.89 -24.62
N THR A 282 5.34 10.06 -24.47
CA THR A 282 4.72 11.39 -24.53
C THR A 282 5.18 12.34 -23.44
N GLN A 283 5.77 11.80 -22.37
CA GLN A 283 6.23 12.58 -21.20
C GLN A 283 7.72 12.93 -21.26
N VAL A 284 8.42 12.61 -22.35
CA VAL A 284 9.81 13.07 -22.55
C VAL A 284 9.84 14.59 -22.49
N GLY A 285 10.78 15.15 -21.72
CA GLY A 285 10.87 16.57 -21.47
C GLY A 285 10.12 17.09 -20.24
N SER A 286 9.24 16.27 -19.62
CA SER A 286 8.56 16.61 -18.38
C SER A 286 9.55 16.78 -17.23
N SER A 287 9.26 17.75 -16.32
CA SER A 287 10.15 18.05 -15.20
C SER A 287 10.16 16.96 -14.14
N TYR A 288 11.31 16.74 -13.50
CA TYR A 288 11.38 15.95 -12.27
C TYR A 288 10.76 16.71 -11.10
N VAL A 289 9.85 16.06 -10.38
CA VAL A 289 9.26 16.57 -9.13
C VAL A 289 9.14 15.42 -8.14
N TRP A 290 9.71 15.57 -6.93
CA TRP A 290 9.58 14.57 -5.87
C TRP A 290 8.12 14.32 -5.52
N GLY A 291 7.69 13.07 -5.53
CA GLY A 291 6.29 12.68 -5.33
C GLY A 291 5.37 13.04 -6.50
N GLY A 292 5.91 13.43 -7.64
CA GLY A 292 5.16 13.79 -8.84
C GLY A 292 4.66 12.55 -9.58
N ALA A 293 3.39 12.58 -10.03
CA ALA A 293 2.75 11.49 -10.77
C ALA A 293 1.72 12.01 -11.78
N SER A 294 1.95 13.19 -12.34
CA SER A 294 1.03 13.83 -13.28
C SER A 294 1.77 14.36 -14.51
N PRO A 295 1.12 14.45 -15.67
CA PRO A 295 1.71 15.01 -16.89
C PRO A 295 2.46 16.32 -16.64
N GLY A 296 3.71 16.37 -17.11
CA GLY A 296 4.60 17.50 -16.93
C GLY A 296 5.41 17.52 -15.62
N ALA A 297 5.09 16.65 -14.63
CA ALA A 297 5.72 16.61 -13.32
C ALA A 297 5.75 15.21 -12.75
N PHE A 298 6.88 14.51 -12.83
CA PHE A 298 7.03 13.12 -12.40
C PHE A 298 8.26 12.91 -11.52
N ASP A 299 8.15 11.98 -10.56
CA ASP A 299 9.30 11.23 -10.08
C ASP A 299 9.42 9.88 -10.82
N CYS A 300 10.38 9.05 -10.44
CA CYS A 300 10.66 7.79 -11.13
C CYS A 300 9.46 6.83 -11.10
N SER A 301 8.96 6.50 -9.93
CA SER A 301 7.86 5.55 -9.73
C SER A 301 6.50 6.13 -10.12
N GLY A 302 6.36 7.45 -10.06
CA GLY A 302 5.16 8.16 -10.52
C GLY A 302 5.00 8.14 -12.03
N LEU A 303 6.10 8.27 -12.80
CA LEU A 303 6.08 8.08 -14.25
C LEU A 303 5.64 6.66 -14.62
N VAL A 304 6.22 5.65 -13.97
CA VAL A 304 5.85 4.24 -14.18
C VAL A 304 4.38 4.03 -13.85
N MET A 305 3.94 4.44 -12.65
CA MET A 305 2.53 4.31 -12.23
C MET A 305 1.57 4.96 -13.22
N TRP A 306 1.86 6.19 -13.63
CA TRP A 306 1.01 6.94 -14.54
C TRP A 306 0.93 6.29 -15.93
N ALA A 307 2.05 5.83 -16.49
CA ALA A 307 2.10 5.20 -17.79
C ALA A 307 1.28 3.89 -17.82
N PHE A 308 1.40 3.06 -16.78
CA PHE A 308 0.61 1.84 -16.64
C PHE A 308 -0.88 2.13 -16.46
N GLN A 309 -1.21 3.20 -15.75
CA GLN A 309 -2.61 3.62 -15.61
C GLN A 309 -3.27 3.95 -16.96
N GLN A 310 -2.51 4.47 -17.94
CA GLN A 310 -3.03 4.72 -19.30
C GLN A 310 -3.42 3.42 -20.03
N ALA A 311 -2.81 2.28 -19.64
CA ALA A 311 -3.18 0.96 -20.12
C ALA A 311 -4.20 0.24 -19.20
N GLY A 312 -4.79 0.94 -18.22
CA GLY A 312 -5.75 0.36 -17.28
C GLY A 312 -5.12 -0.50 -16.16
N ILE A 313 -3.80 -0.49 -16.02
CA ILE A 313 -3.06 -1.26 -15.03
C ILE A 313 -2.71 -0.34 -13.85
N SER A 314 -3.19 -0.69 -12.65
CA SER A 314 -2.93 0.09 -11.44
C SER A 314 -1.66 -0.40 -10.76
N LEU A 315 -0.62 0.44 -10.70
CA LEU A 315 0.61 0.19 -9.96
C LEU A 315 0.71 1.08 -8.74
N PRO A 316 1.45 0.66 -7.69
CA PRO A 316 1.74 1.51 -6.55
C PRO A 316 2.72 2.62 -6.94
N HIS A 317 2.58 3.81 -6.34
CA HIS A 317 3.55 4.89 -6.42
C HIS A 317 4.70 4.60 -5.45
N SER A 318 5.53 3.62 -5.80
CA SER A 318 6.75 3.23 -5.09
C SER A 318 7.55 2.26 -5.94
N SER A 319 8.80 2.58 -6.26
CA SER A 319 9.71 1.71 -7.00
C SER A 319 9.95 0.40 -6.26
N GLN A 320 10.06 0.43 -4.93
CA GLN A 320 10.21 -0.77 -4.09
C GLN A 320 8.98 -1.68 -4.17
N ALA A 321 7.78 -1.12 -4.15
CA ALA A 321 6.56 -1.90 -4.29
C ALA A 321 6.37 -2.40 -5.74
N GLN A 322 6.81 -1.64 -6.74
CA GLN A 322 6.87 -2.07 -8.14
C GLN A 322 7.87 -3.22 -8.33
N ALA A 323 9.01 -3.24 -7.63
CA ALA A 323 9.95 -4.37 -7.63
C ALA A 323 9.38 -5.66 -7.01
N GLN A 324 8.40 -5.55 -6.12
CA GLN A 324 7.78 -6.70 -5.44
C GLN A 324 6.54 -7.25 -6.16
N GLY A 325 5.98 -6.49 -7.11
CA GLY A 325 4.81 -6.87 -7.88
C GLY A 325 5.15 -7.56 -9.20
N GLY A 326 4.13 -7.85 -10.00
CA GLY A 326 4.29 -8.43 -11.33
C GLY A 326 5.02 -9.78 -11.35
N GLN A 327 5.38 -10.23 -12.55
CA GLN A 327 6.20 -11.43 -12.76
C GLN A 327 7.68 -11.03 -12.92
N PRO A 328 8.63 -11.72 -12.27
CA PRO A 328 10.05 -11.47 -12.48
C PRO A 328 10.45 -11.80 -13.93
N VAL A 329 11.29 -10.96 -14.51
CA VAL A 329 11.79 -11.11 -15.89
C VAL A 329 13.30 -11.15 -15.88
N ALA A 330 13.89 -12.13 -16.57
CA ALA A 330 15.32 -12.13 -16.78
C ALA A 330 15.75 -10.97 -17.70
N LEU A 331 16.91 -10.37 -17.46
CA LEU A 331 17.36 -9.23 -18.25
C LEU A 331 17.56 -9.58 -19.75
N SER A 332 17.80 -10.86 -20.06
CA SER A 332 17.84 -11.38 -21.44
C SER A 332 16.46 -11.42 -22.11
N ASP A 333 15.38 -11.42 -21.34
CA ASP A 333 14.00 -11.64 -21.81
C ASP A 333 13.15 -10.36 -21.73
N LEU A 334 13.81 -9.22 -21.54
CA LEU A 334 13.17 -7.91 -21.47
C LEU A 334 12.41 -7.61 -22.76
N GLN A 335 11.20 -7.09 -22.58
CA GLN A 335 10.33 -6.61 -23.65
C GLN A 335 9.87 -5.18 -23.36
N PRO A 336 9.63 -4.36 -24.38
CA PRO A 336 9.08 -3.03 -24.19
C PRO A 336 7.83 -3.06 -23.30
N GLY A 337 7.78 -2.17 -22.31
CA GLY A 337 6.74 -2.12 -21.28
C GLY A 337 7.09 -2.86 -19.99
N ASP A 338 8.22 -3.56 -19.89
CA ASP A 338 8.69 -4.11 -18.61
C ASP A 338 9.19 -2.98 -17.69
N VAL A 339 8.94 -3.10 -16.40
CA VAL A 339 9.48 -2.20 -15.37
C VAL A 339 10.87 -2.68 -14.99
N VAL A 340 11.86 -1.82 -15.08
CA VAL A 340 13.22 -2.07 -14.60
C VAL A 340 13.44 -1.26 -13.34
N THR A 341 13.91 -1.91 -12.27
CA THR A 341 14.24 -1.24 -11.03
C THR A 341 15.74 -1.20 -10.81
N PHE A 342 16.20 -0.18 -10.11
CA PHE A 342 17.62 0.14 -9.99
C PHE A 342 18.00 0.32 -8.52
N TYR A 343 19.31 0.15 -8.26
CA TYR A 343 19.99 0.17 -6.97
C TYR A 343 19.58 -1.00 -6.05
N SER A 344 20.45 -1.34 -5.12
CA SER A 344 20.26 -2.50 -4.23
C SER A 344 19.01 -2.42 -3.35
N ASP A 345 18.47 -1.22 -3.15
CA ASP A 345 17.29 -0.92 -2.37
C ASP A 345 16.01 -0.71 -3.23
N ALA A 346 16.12 -0.95 -4.56
CA ALA A 346 15.05 -0.71 -5.54
C ALA A 346 14.44 0.70 -5.41
N SER A 347 15.25 1.73 -5.11
CA SER A 347 14.77 3.10 -4.89
C SER A 347 14.58 3.91 -6.16
N HIS A 348 14.76 3.31 -7.33
CA HIS A 348 14.52 3.94 -8.63
C HIS A 348 13.90 2.96 -9.60
N SER A 349 13.06 3.44 -10.51
CA SER A 349 12.42 2.63 -11.55
C SER A 349 12.28 3.39 -12.87
N GLY A 350 12.18 2.62 -13.95
CA GLY A 350 11.90 3.10 -15.29
C GLY A 350 11.19 2.03 -16.12
N ILE A 351 10.79 2.39 -17.33
CA ILE A 351 10.10 1.49 -18.26
C ILE A 351 11.06 1.16 -19.40
N TYR A 352 11.28 -0.13 -19.64
CA TYR A 352 12.06 -0.59 -20.77
C TYR A 352 11.32 -0.29 -22.10
N VAL A 353 12.02 0.36 -23.02
CA VAL A 353 11.43 0.78 -24.31
C VAL A 353 11.97 0.01 -25.52
N GLY A 354 12.89 -0.93 -25.30
CA GLY A 354 13.57 -1.70 -26.32
C GLY A 354 15.04 -1.31 -26.49
N ASP A 355 15.80 -2.10 -27.22
CA ASP A 355 17.21 -1.85 -27.61
C ASP A 355 18.14 -1.46 -26.44
N GLY A 356 17.93 -2.03 -25.27
CA GLY A 356 18.71 -1.73 -24.07
C GLY A 356 18.43 -0.36 -23.45
N MET A 357 17.34 0.28 -23.84
CA MET A 357 16.97 1.63 -23.41
C MET A 357 15.82 1.62 -22.40
N VAL A 358 15.85 2.57 -21.47
CA VAL A 358 14.76 2.83 -20.52
C VAL A 358 14.35 4.29 -20.57
N ILE A 359 13.05 4.53 -20.39
CA ILE A 359 12.54 5.87 -20.09
C ILE A 359 12.38 6.01 -18.57
N HIS A 360 12.89 7.08 -18.00
CA HIS A 360 12.81 7.36 -16.60
C HIS A 360 12.75 8.85 -16.28
N SER A 361 12.32 9.18 -15.05
CA SER A 361 12.45 10.49 -14.42
C SER A 361 13.49 10.39 -13.33
N SER A 362 14.70 10.96 -13.53
CA SER A 362 15.85 10.60 -12.69
C SER A 362 16.06 11.52 -11.49
N THR A 363 16.19 12.85 -11.70
CA THR A 363 16.54 13.78 -10.63
C THR A 363 16.12 15.20 -10.95
N TYR A 364 16.16 16.07 -9.93
CA TYR A 364 15.84 17.48 -10.08
C TYR A 364 16.78 18.18 -11.08
N GLY A 365 16.18 18.95 -11.97
CA GLY A 365 16.91 19.67 -13.04
C GLY A 365 17.18 18.83 -14.28
N VAL A 366 16.84 17.55 -14.27
CA VAL A 366 16.94 16.64 -15.42
C VAL A 366 15.52 16.23 -15.83
N PRO A 367 15.10 16.51 -17.06
CA PRO A 367 13.76 16.13 -17.53
C PRO A 367 13.67 14.61 -17.76
N VAL A 368 12.42 14.13 -17.82
CA VAL A 368 12.11 12.75 -18.30
C VAL A 368 12.77 12.51 -19.64
N ARG A 369 13.49 11.41 -19.76
CA ARG A 369 14.26 11.09 -20.95
C ARG A 369 14.44 9.58 -21.13
N VAL A 370 14.80 9.19 -22.34
CA VAL A 370 15.23 7.83 -22.67
C VAL A 370 16.76 7.77 -22.57
N VAL A 371 17.28 6.77 -21.87
CA VAL A 371 18.71 6.56 -21.66
C VAL A 371 19.07 5.09 -21.81
N PRO A 372 20.35 4.74 -22.08
CA PRO A 372 20.82 3.36 -21.93
C PRO A 372 20.54 2.86 -20.50
N MET A 373 20.05 1.64 -20.39
CA MET A 373 19.62 1.05 -19.10
C MET A 373 20.73 1.08 -18.03
N ASN A 374 22.00 0.90 -18.44
CA ASN A 374 23.15 1.00 -17.55
C ASN A 374 23.47 2.44 -17.09
N ALA A 375 22.97 3.46 -17.77
CA ALA A 375 23.10 4.87 -17.36
C ALA A 375 22.07 5.29 -16.33
N ALA A 376 20.97 4.56 -16.15
CA ALA A 376 19.96 4.83 -15.15
C ALA A 376 20.39 4.39 -13.73
N GLY A 377 21.39 3.52 -13.62
CA GLY A 377 21.95 3.03 -12.36
C GLY A 377 22.23 1.52 -12.39
N PRO A 378 22.80 0.96 -11.32
CA PRO A 378 22.93 -0.50 -11.18
C PRO A 378 21.55 -1.14 -11.17
N ILE A 379 21.32 -2.12 -12.05
CA ILE A 379 20.03 -2.79 -12.18
C ILE A 379 19.80 -3.67 -10.94
N HIS A 380 18.61 -3.57 -10.36
CA HIS A 380 18.14 -4.42 -9.26
C HIS A 380 17.43 -5.65 -9.80
N ASP A 381 16.31 -5.43 -10.49
CA ASP A 381 15.54 -6.48 -11.16
C ASP A 381 14.65 -5.90 -12.28
N ALA A 382 13.87 -6.78 -12.92
CA ALA A 382 12.86 -6.38 -13.87
C ALA A 382 11.55 -7.13 -13.63
N ARG A 383 10.43 -6.46 -13.90
CA ARG A 383 9.07 -6.94 -13.64
C ARG A 383 8.16 -6.73 -14.83
N ARG A 384 7.32 -7.72 -15.11
CA ARG A 384 6.27 -7.69 -16.15
C ARG A 384 4.90 -7.68 -15.49
N TYR A 385 4.10 -6.71 -15.84
CA TYR A 385 2.72 -6.53 -15.39
C TYR A 385 1.73 -6.79 -16.51
#